data_1ddcaf8223e3d3ca27d144412a224737
#
_entry.id   1ddcaf8223e3d3ca27d144412a224737
#
_cell.length_a   1.000
_cell.length_b   1.000
_cell.length_c   1.000
_cell.angle_alpha   90.00
_cell.angle_beta   90.00
_cell.angle_gamma   90.00
#
_symmetry.space_group_name_H-M   'P 1'
#
loop_
_entity.id
_entity.type
_entity.pdbx_description
1 polymer ?
#
loop_
_entity_poly.entity_id
_entity_poly.type
_entity_poly.pdbx_seq_one_letter_code
_entity_poly.pdbx_strand_id
1 'polypeptide(L)'
;MFFSKKPTRFLYIPVILTSAIFFYIISLNMDIFDIIGPIMIGPSSSHTAGAVRIGYLTRVLLAEPAIKARVYLHGSFAYTYKGHGTDRAIAAGIMGMKPENERIRNSLTLAKEQGLDITFEPIDIPNAHPNTALIELTGIDGKEISVQGSSIGGGNILITKINGKPVELSGKNPTLVVEYQDIPGRIAAITSVTAKHKINISQIHIGRDYRGGTATMCLQMDGLSVGPDLKDDILKIEHIYNIILIQPV
;
A
#
# COMPACT_ATOMS: atom_id res chain seq x y z
N MET A 1 14.68 12.17 72.89
CA MET A 1 15.30 11.57 71.64
C MET A 1 14.18 11.02 70.80
N PHE A 2 13.65 11.85 69.87
CA PHE A 2 12.48 11.52 69.03
C PHE A 2 12.96 11.23 67.66
N PHE A 3 12.84 9.99 67.16
CA PHE A 3 13.08 9.60 65.78
C PHE A 3 11.81 9.85 64.95
N SER A 4 11.85 10.85 64.07
CA SER A 4 10.85 11.12 63.08
C SER A 4 11.05 10.18 61.90
N LYS A 5 10.13 9.23 61.69
CA LYS A 5 10.03 8.44 60.44
C LYS A 5 9.32 9.27 59.38
N LYS A 6 10.02 9.63 58.32
CA LYS A 6 9.42 10.19 57.09
C LYS A 6 8.59 9.10 56.37
N PRO A 7 7.39 9.39 55.87
CA PRO A 7 6.64 8.44 55.10
C PRO A 7 7.24 8.34 53.68
N THR A 8 7.54 7.14 53.28
CA THR A 8 7.91 6.76 51.90
C THR A 8 6.75 7.03 50.94
N ARG A 9 6.88 8.05 50.08
CA ARG A 9 6.01 8.25 48.92
C ARG A 9 6.36 7.21 47.88
N PHE A 10 5.65 6.08 47.87
CA PHE A 10 5.72 5.12 46.78
C PHE A 10 4.64 5.46 45.71
N LEU A 11 5.08 5.91 44.57
CA LEU A 11 4.72 5.55 43.19
C LEU A 11 3.25 5.17 42.90
N TYR A 12 2.41 6.20 42.70
CA TYR A 12 1.14 6.03 41.94
C TYR A 12 1.23 6.48 40.46
N ILE A 13 2.43 6.87 40.00
CA ILE A 13 2.62 7.42 38.66
C ILE A 13 2.55 6.37 37.52
N PRO A 14 3.02 5.09 37.65
CA PRO A 14 3.01 4.18 36.53
C PRO A 14 1.64 3.63 36.15
N VAL A 15 0.69 3.51 37.09
CA VAL A 15 -0.64 2.94 36.78
C VAL A 15 -1.53 3.95 36.06
N ILE A 16 -1.45 5.22 36.37
CA ILE A 16 -2.21 6.27 35.68
C ILE A 16 -1.67 6.49 34.25
N LEU A 17 -0.35 6.41 34.09
CA LEU A 17 0.27 6.55 32.76
C LEU A 17 -0.06 5.39 31.84
N THR A 18 -0.06 4.16 32.35
CA THR A 18 -0.42 2.96 31.59
C THR A 18 -1.91 2.94 31.24
N SER A 19 -2.80 3.36 32.14
CA SER A 19 -4.23 3.46 31.84
C SER A 19 -4.52 4.61 30.86
N ALA A 20 -3.86 5.75 30.94
CA ALA A 20 -4.03 6.85 30.00
C ALA A 20 -3.53 6.48 28.60
N ILE A 21 -2.41 5.76 28.47
CA ILE A 21 -1.91 5.24 27.20
C ILE A 21 -2.87 4.18 26.65
N PHE A 22 -3.41 3.30 27.47
CA PHE A 22 -4.37 2.28 27.07
C PHE A 22 -5.70 2.92 26.59
N PHE A 23 -6.21 3.95 27.30
CA PHE A 23 -7.38 4.72 26.87
C PHE A 23 -7.12 5.53 25.59
N TYR A 24 -5.92 6.09 25.42
CA TYR A 24 -5.54 6.81 24.21
C TYR A 24 -5.45 5.89 22.99
N ILE A 25 -4.94 4.67 23.16
CA ILE A 25 -4.90 3.63 22.11
C ILE A 25 -6.31 3.18 21.73
N ILE A 26 -7.22 3.00 22.71
CA ILE A 26 -8.63 2.64 22.44
C ILE A 26 -9.37 3.78 21.72
N SER A 27 -9.06 5.05 22.03
CA SER A 27 -9.70 6.20 21.36
C SER A 27 -9.24 6.41 19.92
N LEU A 28 -8.15 5.77 19.49
CA LEU A 28 -7.62 5.83 18.12
C LEU A 28 -8.25 4.78 17.18
N ASN A 29 -9.23 3.97 17.65
CA ASN A 29 -9.79 2.83 16.88
C ASN A 29 -8.70 1.92 16.27
N MET A 30 -7.53 1.80 16.91
CA MET A 30 -6.49 0.88 16.47
C MET A 30 -6.84 -0.53 16.96
N ASP A 31 -7.03 -1.46 16.02
CA ASP A 31 -7.15 -2.87 16.35
C ASP A 31 -5.81 -3.38 16.90
N ILE A 32 -5.86 -4.31 17.87
CA ILE A 32 -4.66 -4.98 18.37
C ILE A 32 -3.86 -5.63 17.22
N PHE A 33 -4.52 -6.06 16.18
CA PHE A 33 -3.93 -6.60 14.97
C PHE A 33 -3.20 -5.54 14.11
N ASP A 34 -3.50 -4.25 14.29
CA ASP A 34 -2.73 -3.17 13.67
C ASP A 34 -1.36 -2.97 14.36
N ILE A 35 -1.23 -3.45 15.60
CA ILE A 35 0.01 -3.38 16.39
C ILE A 35 0.82 -4.67 16.23
N ILE A 36 0.15 -5.83 16.19
CA ILE A 36 0.78 -7.12 15.92
C ILE A 36 0.96 -7.22 14.41
N GLY A 37 2.18 -6.99 13.93
CA GLY A 37 2.48 -7.11 12.49
C GLY A 37 2.07 -8.47 11.91
N PRO A 38 1.88 -8.56 10.58
CA PRO A 38 1.51 -9.79 9.92
C PRO A 38 2.62 -10.84 10.05
N ILE A 39 2.29 -12.13 9.81
CA ILE A 39 3.30 -13.17 9.60
C ILE A 39 4.20 -12.73 8.45
N MET A 40 5.50 -12.63 8.69
CA MET A 40 6.46 -12.11 7.71
C MET A 40 7.85 -12.73 7.89
N ILE A 41 8.63 -12.71 6.84
CA ILE A 41 10.05 -13.10 6.85
C ILE A 41 10.91 -11.84 6.83
N GLY A 42 11.27 -11.35 8.02
CA GLY A 42 12.14 -10.19 8.16
C GLY A 42 12.02 -9.51 9.53
N PRO A 43 12.92 -8.57 9.84
CA PRO A 43 13.04 -7.99 11.18
C PRO A 43 12.05 -6.86 11.48
N SER A 44 11.32 -6.34 10.48
CA SER A 44 10.51 -5.14 10.63
C SER A 44 9.21 -5.23 9.83
N SER A 45 8.06 -5.02 10.49
CA SER A 45 6.77 -4.97 9.80
C SER A 45 6.71 -3.86 8.73
N SER A 46 7.26 -2.69 9.01
CA SER A 46 7.27 -1.58 8.06
C SER A 46 8.26 -1.80 6.90
N HIS A 47 9.49 -2.22 7.20
CA HIS A 47 10.57 -2.37 6.20
C HIS A 47 10.52 -3.70 5.46
N THR A 48 9.77 -4.69 5.95
CA THR A 48 9.59 -5.97 5.28
C THR A 48 8.16 -6.13 4.77
N ALA A 49 7.17 -6.35 5.62
CA ALA A 49 5.81 -6.64 5.17
C ALA A 49 5.19 -5.48 4.37
N GLY A 50 5.32 -4.24 4.85
CA GLY A 50 4.85 -3.06 4.13
C GLY A 50 5.55 -2.88 2.79
N ALA A 51 6.87 -3.08 2.75
CA ALA A 51 7.65 -2.96 1.52
C ALA A 51 7.29 -4.05 0.49
N VAL A 52 7.09 -5.32 0.92
CA VAL A 52 6.59 -6.40 0.04
C VAL A 52 5.23 -6.02 -0.54
N ARG A 53 4.29 -5.54 0.29
CA ARG A 53 2.95 -5.17 -0.16
C ARG A 53 2.96 -4.01 -1.16
N ILE A 54 3.83 -3.00 -0.98
CA ILE A 54 3.99 -1.91 -1.95
C ILE A 54 4.46 -2.46 -3.29
N GLY A 55 5.52 -3.29 -3.30
CA GLY A 55 6.01 -3.94 -4.51
C GLY A 55 4.95 -4.83 -5.18
N TYR A 56 4.22 -5.62 -4.37
CA TYR A 56 3.16 -6.50 -4.85
C TYR A 56 2.01 -5.73 -5.50
N LEU A 57 1.51 -4.65 -4.86
CA LEU A 57 0.45 -3.83 -5.46
C LEU A 57 0.92 -3.13 -6.73
N THR A 58 2.17 -2.67 -6.78
CA THR A 58 2.73 -2.08 -8.01
C THR A 58 2.71 -3.09 -9.16
N ARG A 59 3.09 -4.34 -8.89
CA ARG A 59 3.00 -5.42 -9.87
C ARG A 59 1.56 -5.70 -10.30
N VAL A 60 0.62 -5.78 -9.38
CA VAL A 60 -0.80 -6.00 -9.70
C VAL A 60 -1.33 -4.87 -10.58
N LEU A 61 -0.95 -3.63 -10.30
CA LEU A 61 -1.31 -2.45 -11.08
C LEU A 61 -0.67 -2.43 -12.47
N LEU A 62 0.53 -3.01 -12.66
CA LEU A 62 1.13 -3.21 -13.98
C LEU A 62 0.32 -4.21 -14.81
N ALA A 63 -0.26 -5.22 -14.15
CA ALA A 63 -1.08 -6.29 -14.73
C ALA A 63 -0.36 -7.25 -15.71
N GLU A 64 0.98 -7.23 -15.72
CA GLU A 64 1.83 -8.13 -16.48
C GLU A 64 3.17 -8.38 -15.77
N PRO A 65 3.99 -9.38 -16.16
CA PRO A 65 5.32 -9.57 -15.60
C PRO A 65 6.22 -8.37 -15.85
N ALA A 66 6.87 -7.87 -14.78
CA ALA A 66 7.85 -6.81 -14.90
C ALA A 66 9.19 -7.35 -15.40
N ILE A 67 9.81 -6.66 -16.39
CA ILE A 67 11.17 -6.93 -16.86
C ILE A 67 12.17 -5.89 -16.36
N LYS A 68 11.68 -4.70 -15.96
CA LYS A 68 12.51 -3.63 -15.41
C LYS A 68 11.81 -2.95 -14.25
N ALA A 69 12.59 -2.62 -13.22
CA ALA A 69 12.13 -1.89 -12.04
C ALA A 69 13.14 -0.81 -11.64
N ARG A 70 12.70 0.43 -11.51
CA ARG A 70 13.43 1.50 -10.86
C ARG A 70 12.74 1.84 -9.55
N VAL A 71 13.45 1.70 -8.45
CA VAL A 71 12.91 1.88 -7.11
C VAL A 71 13.63 3.03 -6.44
N TYR A 72 12.89 4.10 -6.19
CA TYR A 72 13.38 5.27 -5.47
C TYR A 72 12.88 5.22 -4.04
N LEU A 73 13.80 5.27 -3.09
CA LEU A 73 13.54 5.13 -1.66
C LEU A 73 13.69 6.47 -0.96
N HIS A 74 12.70 6.85 -0.15
CA HIS A 74 12.69 8.09 0.61
C HIS A 74 12.85 7.85 2.11
N GLY A 75 13.48 8.80 2.79
CA GLY A 75 13.57 8.87 4.24
C GLY A 75 14.17 7.62 4.87
N SER A 76 13.50 7.00 5.83
CA SER A 76 13.99 5.82 6.53
C SER A 76 14.24 4.63 5.59
N PHE A 77 13.40 4.46 4.57
CA PHE A 77 13.64 3.44 3.54
C PHE A 77 14.99 3.66 2.85
N ALA A 78 15.34 4.89 2.48
CA ALA A 78 16.61 5.22 1.83
C ALA A 78 17.82 4.95 2.75
N TYR A 79 17.72 5.29 4.02
CA TYR A 79 18.83 5.16 4.96
C TYR A 79 19.12 3.73 5.38
N THR A 80 18.09 2.87 5.44
CA THR A 80 18.22 1.57 6.11
C THR A 80 17.96 0.37 5.18
N TYR A 81 17.66 0.57 3.89
CA TYR A 81 17.15 -0.48 3.01
C TYR A 81 18.02 -1.74 2.93
N LYS A 82 19.36 -1.59 2.90
CA LYS A 82 20.29 -2.75 2.87
C LYS A 82 20.27 -3.52 4.20
N GLY A 83 20.28 -2.79 5.32
CA GLY A 83 20.34 -3.40 6.66
C GLY A 83 19.04 -4.10 7.05
N HIS A 84 17.88 -3.51 6.72
CA HIS A 84 16.56 -4.07 7.01
C HIS A 84 16.02 -4.95 5.88
N GLY A 85 16.70 -5.05 4.74
CA GLY A 85 16.27 -5.86 3.61
C GLY A 85 15.06 -5.30 2.86
N THR A 86 14.84 -3.97 2.89
CA THR A 86 13.74 -3.32 2.16
C THR A 86 13.86 -3.52 0.65
N ASP A 87 15.08 -3.55 0.12
CA ASP A 87 15.40 -3.89 -1.27
C ASP A 87 14.89 -5.29 -1.64
N ARG A 88 15.20 -6.30 -0.81
CA ARG A 88 14.73 -7.67 -0.99
C ARG A 88 13.22 -7.76 -0.87
N ALA A 89 12.63 -7.03 0.08
CA ALA A 89 11.20 -7.00 0.30
C ALA A 89 10.44 -6.44 -0.91
N ILE A 90 10.86 -5.28 -1.44
CA ILE A 90 10.25 -4.68 -2.62
C ILE A 90 10.44 -5.58 -3.86
N ALA A 91 11.65 -6.10 -4.09
CA ALA A 91 11.91 -7.02 -5.19
C ALA A 91 11.02 -8.26 -5.13
N ALA A 92 10.87 -8.86 -3.94
CA ALA A 92 9.98 -10.01 -3.72
C ALA A 92 8.53 -9.67 -4.06
N GLY A 93 8.03 -8.50 -3.61
CA GLY A 93 6.68 -8.04 -3.94
C GLY A 93 6.49 -7.86 -5.45
N ILE A 94 7.43 -7.23 -6.16
CA ILE A 94 7.42 -7.07 -7.61
C ILE A 94 7.38 -8.43 -8.33
N MET A 95 7.99 -9.46 -7.77
CA MET A 95 7.91 -10.83 -8.28
C MET A 95 6.64 -11.58 -7.85
N GLY A 96 5.70 -10.93 -7.14
CA GLY A 96 4.43 -11.51 -6.72
C GLY A 96 4.50 -12.33 -5.43
N MET A 97 5.57 -12.23 -4.64
CA MET A 97 5.67 -12.87 -3.34
C MET A 97 4.88 -12.11 -2.28
N LYS A 98 4.36 -12.84 -1.28
CA LYS A 98 3.69 -12.28 -0.11
C LYS A 98 4.67 -12.19 1.08
N PRO A 99 4.36 -11.41 2.15
CA PRO A 99 5.27 -11.15 3.27
C PRO A 99 5.79 -12.40 4.00
N GLU A 100 5.03 -13.48 4.01
CA GLU A 100 5.37 -14.76 4.63
C GLU A 100 6.25 -15.69 3.78
N ASN A 101 6.60 -15.30 2.56
CA ASN A 101 7.36 -16.14 1.65
C ASN A 101 8.85 -16.16 2.03
N GLU A 102 9.38 -17.34 2.37
CA GLU A 102 10.78 -17.53 2.80
C GLU A 102 11.80 -17.11 1.73
N ARG A 103 11.43 -17.14 0.44
CA ARG A 103 12.30 -16.75 -0.67
C ARG A 103 12.64 -15.27 -0.71
N ILE A 104 11.96 -14.43 0.11
CA ILE A 104 12.26 -13.00 0.24
C ILE A 104 13.75 -12.77 0.51
N ARG A 105 14.38 -13.64 1.31
CA ARG A 105 15.81 -13.56 1.64
C ARG A 105 16.73 -13.55 0.41
N ASN A 106 16.32 -14.26 -0.64
CA ASN A 106 17.08 -14.45 -1.87
C ASN A 106 16.47 -13.73 -3.08
N SER A 107 15.51 -12.82 -2.84
CA SER A 107 14.70 -12.19 -3.89
C SER A 107 15.52 -11.44 -4.95
N LEU A 108 16.61 -10.78 -4.58
CA LEU A 108 17.48 -10.09 -5.55
C LEU A 108 18.19 -11.05 -6.50
N THR A 109 18.62 -12.21 -6.00
CA THR A 109 19.20 -13.29 -6.84
C THR A 109 18.13 -13.85 -7.77
N LEU A 110 16.95 -14.15 -7.23
CA LEU A 110 15.81 -14.66 -8.00
C LEU A 110 15.33 -13.65 -9.06
N ALA A 111 15.33 -12.35 -8.74
CA ALA A 111 15.00 -11.30 -9.69
C ALA A 111 15.95 -11.34 -10.91
N LYS A 112 17.25 -11.43 -10.67
CA LYS A 112 18.25 -11.55 -11.73
C LYS A 112 18.08 -12.83 -12.56
N GLU A 113 17.83 -13.97 -11.91
CA GLU A 113 17.58 -15.25 -12.57
C GLU A 113 16.33 -15.23 -13.45
N GLN A 114 15.30 -14.47 -13.06
CA GLN A 114 14.06 -14.25 -13.84
C GLN A 114 14.17 -13.17 -14.89
N GLY A 115 15.32 -12.52 -15.04
CA GLY A 115 15.54 -11.45 -16.02
C GLY A 115 14.93 -10.11 -15.63
N LEU A 116 14.59 -9.89 -14.35
CA LEU A 116 14.15 -8.60 -13.85
C LEU A 116 15.37 -7.71 -13.57
N ASP A 117 15.54 -6.65 -14.38
CA ASP A 117 16.52 -5.58 -14.15
C ASP A 117 15.96 -4.62 -13.09
N ILE A 118 16.54 -4.67 -11.87
CA ILE A 118 16.07 -3.85 -10.75
C ILE A 118 17.19 -2.97 -10.18
N THR A 119 16.88 -1.68 -10.00
CA THR A 119 17.78 -0.69 -9.38
C THR A 119 17.11 -0.02 -8.19
N PHE A 120 17.93 0.39 -7.20
CA PHE A 120 17.51 1.10 -6.00
C PHE A 120 18.31 2.37 -5.84
N GLU A 121 17.63 3.50 -5.73
CA GLU A 121 18.25 4.82 -5.61
C GLU A 121 17.57 5.63 -4.48
N PRO A 122 18.32 6.38 -3.67
CA PRO A 122 17.73 7.30 -2.71
C PRO A 122 17.11 8.50 -3.43
N ILE A 123 15.97 8.98 -2.92
CA ILE A 123 15.31 10.20 -3.38
C ILE A 123 14.76 10.99 -2.19
N ASP A 124 14.64 12.30 -2.33
CA ASP A 124 13.88 13.13 -1.41
C ASP A 124 12.51 13.46 -2.03
N ILE A 125 11.43 13.08 -1.34
CA ILE A 125 10.05 13.34 -1.76
C ILE A 125 9.41 14.29 -0.73
N PRO A 126 9.21 15.58 -1.07
CA PRO A 126 8.64 16.55 -0.14
C PRO A 126 7.30 16.10 0.45
N ASN A 127 7.15 16.25 1.77
CA ASN A 127 5.95 15.91 2.54
C ASN A 127 5.52 14.43 2.49
N ALA A 128 6.39 13.52 2.03
CA ALA A 128 6.11 12.09 2.04
C ALA A 128 6.39 11.47 3.42
N HIS A 129 5.72 10.36 3.70
CA HIS A 129 6.00 9.55 4.89
C HIS A 129 7.43 8.99 4.82
N PRO A 130 8.20 8.90 5.93
CA PRO A 130 9.59 8.43 5.91
C PRO A 130 9.82 7.05 5.29
N ASN A 131 8.82 6.18 5.31
CA ASN A 131 8.89 4.84 4.70
C ASN A 131 8.19 4.83 3.34
N THR A 132 8.55 5.73 2.43
CA THR A 132 7.96 5.83 1.10
C THR A 132 8.90 5.28 0.03
N ALA A 133 8.31 4.57 -0.93
CA ALA A 133 8.96 4.17 -2.17
C ALA A 133 8.16 4.70 -3.37
N LEU A 134 8.88 5.22 -4.38
CA LEU A 134 8.38 5.45 -5.72
C LEU A 134 8.94 4.32 -6.60
N ILE A 135 8.06 3.53 -7.20
CA ILE A 135 8.41 2.36 -7.99
C ILE A 135 7.93 2.56 -9.42
N GLU A 136 8.85 2.52 -10.35
CA GLU A 136 8.56 2.54 -11.78
C GLU A 136 8.83 1.15 -12.35
N LEU A 137 7.82 0.56 -12.99
CA LEU A 137 7.94 -0.75 -13.63
C LEU A 137 7.72 -0.64 -15.12
N THR A 138 8.48 -1.43 -15.88
CA THR A 138 8.22 -1.72 -17.28
C THR A 138 7.91 -3.21 -17.42
N GLY A 139 6.81 -3.53 -18.03
CA GLY A 139 6.33 -4.89 -18.27
C GLY A 139 6.89 -5.50 -19.54
N ILE A 140 6.64 -6.80 -19.72
CA ILE A 140 7.14 -7.57 -20.87
C ILE A 140 6.56 -7.08 -22.21
N ASP A 141 5.31 -6.58 -22.20
CA ASP A 141 4.65 -6.01 -23.38
C ASP A 141 4.89 -4.51 -23.54
N GLY A 142 5.83 -3.95 -22.74
CA GLY A 142 6.22 -2.54 -22.81
C GLY A 142 5.31 -1.58 -22.05
N LYS A 143 4.32 -2.10 -21.30
CA LYS A 143 3.50 -1.26 -20.43
C LYS A 143 4.34 -0.68 -19.32
N GLU A 144 4.09 0.58 -18.98
CA GLU A 144 4.78 1.27 -17.89
C GLU A 144 3.80 1.71 -16.82
N ILE A 145 4.27 1.70 -15.56
CA ILE A 145 3.53 2.24 -14.43
C ILE A 145 4.48 2.88 -13.42
N SER A 146 4.04 3.97 -12.82
CA SER A 146 4.71 4.63 -11.70
C SER A 146 3.79 4.65 -10.48
N VAL A 147 4.25 4.11 -9.35
CA VAL A 147 3.45 4.01 -8.11
C VAL A 147 4.23 4.55 -6.93
N GLN A 148 3.66 5.51 -6.23
CA GLN A 148 4.19 5.99 -4.95
C GLN A 148 3.39 5.37 -3.80
N GLY A 149 4.08 4.67 -2.90
CA GLY A 149 3.45 4.03 -1.75
C GLY A 149 4.26 4.18 -0.49
N SER A 150 3.58 4.22 0.64
CA SER A 150 4.17 4.38 1.97
C SER A 150 3.79 3.21 2.88
N SER A 151 4.73 2.71 3.65
CA SER A 151 4.45 1.80 4.76
C SER A 151 4.15 2.60 6.01
N ILE A 152 2.89 2.54 6.49
CA ILE A 152 2.36 3.40 7.55
C ILE A 152 2.33 2.74 8.94
N GLY A 153 3.02 1.61 9.10
CA GLY A 153 3.11 0.87 10.37
C GLY A 153 2.34 -0.44 10.38
N GLY A 154 2.75 -1.40 11.23
CA GLY A 154 2.09 -2.71 11.36
C GLY A 154 2.03 -3.55 10.08
N GLY A 155 2.82 -3.22 9.05
CA GLY A 155 2.71 -3.81 7.72
C GLY A 155 1.58 -3.21 6.86
N ASN A 156 0.84 -2.22 7.37
CA ASN A 156 -0.13 -1.47 6.59
C ASN A 156 0.55 -0.55 5.59
N ILE A 157 -0.09 -0.35 4.46
CA ILE A 157 0.42 0.51 3.39
C ILE A 157 -0.64 1.50 2.92
N LEU A 158 -0.17 2.56 2.27
CA LEU A 158 -1.01 3.50 1.56
C LEU A 158 -0.33 3.86 0.22
N ILE A 159 -0.93 3.49 -0.89
CA ILE A 159 -0.54 4.00 -2.20
C ILE A 159 -1.13 5.39 -2.34
N THR A 160 -0.28 6.37 -2.60
CA THR A 160 -0.63 7.80 -2.63
C THR A 160 -0.64 8.39 -4.04
N LYS A 161 0.07 7.75 -4.99
CA LYS A 161 0.04 8.17 -6.41
C LYS A 161 0.12 6.97 -7.33
N ILE A 162 -0.59 7.03 -8.46
CA ILE A 162 -0.48 6.13 -9.61
C ILE A 162 -0.31 7.01 -10.85
N ASN A 163 0.79 6.80 -11.61
CA ASN A 163 1.14 7.60 -12.78
C ASN A 163 1.07 9.12 -12.51
N GLY A 164 1.61 9.53 -11.36
CA GLY A 164 1.60 10.92 -10.91
C GLY A 164 0.28 11.42 -10.32
N LYS A 165 -0.85 10.75 -10.57
CA LYS A 165 -2.17 11.15 -10.08
C LYS A 165 -2.34 10.78 -8.61
N PRO A 166 -2.85 11.69 -7.74
CA PRO A 166 -3.12 11.38 -6.35
C PRO A 166 -4.22 10.33 -6.23
N VAL A 167 -4.02 9.35 -5.35
CA VAL A 167 -4.97 8.29 -5.03
C VAL A 167 -4.87 7.93 -3.54
N GLU A 168 -5.86 7.18 -3.04
CA GLU A 168 -5.79 6.52 -1.73
C GLU A 168 -6.16 5.04 -1.90
N LEU A 169 -5.18 4.15 -1.73
CA LEU A 169 -5.35 2.71 -1.85
C LEU A 169 -4.57 1.99 -0.75
N SER A 170 -5.29 1.39 0.19
CA SER A 170 -4.69 0.68 1.33
C SER A 170 -4.39 -0.79 1.05
N GLY A 171 -5.04 -1.39 0.07
CA GLY A 171 -4.98 -2.84 -0.20
C GLY A 171 -5.71 -3.71 0.83
N LYS A 172 -6.42 -3.13 1.80
CA LYS A 172 -7.18 -3.87 2.82
C LYS A 172 -8.50 -4.42 2.28
N ASN A 173 -9.12 -3.69 1.35
CA ASN A 173 -10.42 -4.02 0.77
C ASN A 173 -10.30 -4.30 -0.73
N PRO A 174 -11.19 -5.09 -1.32
CA PRO A 174 -11.30 -5.19 -2.77
C PRO A 174 -11.40 -3.79 -3.37
N THR A 175 -10.54 -3.49 -4.32
CA THR A 175 -10.49 -2.16 -4.91
C THR A 175 -10.46 -2.23 -6.42
N LEU A 176 -11.34 -1.48 -7.05
CA LEU A 176 -11.34 -1.28 -8.49
C LEU A 176 -10.58 0.00 -8.82
N VAL A 177 -9.50 -0.13 -9.57
CA VAL A 177 -8.76 1.01 -10.13
C VAL A 177 -9.19 1.18 -11.58
N VAL A 178 -9.83 2.33 -11.88
CA VAL A 178 -10.40 2.62 -13.20
C VAL A 178 -9.74 3.86 -13.77
N GLU A 179 -9.18 3.75 -14.97
CA GLU A 179 -8.72 4.89 -15.76
C GLU A 179 -9.75 5.24 -16.82
N TYR A 180 -10.19 6.50 -16.85
CA TYR A 180 -11.26 6.94 -17.73
C TYR A 180 -11.10 8.40 -18.13
N GLN A 181 -11.83 8.84 -19.17
CA GLN A 181 -11.90 10.25 -19.54
C GLN A 181 -12.75 11.06 -18.54
N ASP A 182 -12.21 12.14 -18.00
CA ASP A 182 -12.87 13.01 -17.00
C ASP A 182 -13.96 13.86 -17.65
N ILE A 183 -15.09 13.23 -17.95
CA ILE A 183 -16.29 13.87 -18.51
C ILE A 183 -17.52 13.60 -17.66
N PRO A 184 -18.54 14.48 -17.72
CA PRO A 184 -19.79 14.31 -16.97
C PRO A 184 -20.42 12.93 -17.20
N GLY A 185 -20.98 12.37 -16.11
CA GLY A 185 -21.70 11.08 -16.14
C GLY A 185 -20.84 9.84 -15.96
N ARG A 186 -19.49 9.87 -16.08
CA ARG A 186 -18.63 8.68 -15.95
C ARG A 186 -18.67 8.08 -14.55
N ILE A 187 -18.55 8.89 -13.53
CA ILE A 187 -18.65 8.43 -12.13
C ILE A 187 -20.01 7.77 -11.89
N ALA A 188 -21.10 8.41 -12.32
CA ALA A 188 -22.45 7.86 -12.17
C ALA A 188 -22.63 6.53 -12.90
N ALA A 189 -22.10 6.40 -14.13
CA ALA A 189 -22.14 5.15 -14.89
C ALA A 189 -21.41 4.01 -14.18
N ILE A 190 -20.17 4.26 -13.69
CA ILE A 190 -19.37 3.26 -12.97
C ILE A 190 -20.08 2.82 -11.68
N THR A 191 -20.53 3.78 -10.86
CA THR A 191 -21.20 3.47 -9.58
C THR A 191 -22.58 2.80 -9.77
N SER A 192 -23.28 3.11 -10.87
CA SER A 192 -24.53 2.42 -11.21
C SER A 192 -24.32 0.95 -11.56
N VAL A 193 -23.24 0.62 -12.28
CA VAL A 193 -22.87 -0.78 -12.54
C VAL A 193 -22.51 -1.48 -11.21
N THR A 194 -21.72 -0.85 -10.34
CA THR A 194 -21.40 -1.40 -9.02
C THR A 194 -22.65 -1.70 -8.19
N ALA A 195 -23.62 -0.79 -8.21
CA ALA A 195 -24.91 -0.97 -7.52
C ALA A 195 -25.73 -2.14 -8.10
N LYS A 196 -25.73 -2.36 -9.42
CA LYS A 196 -26.39 -3.53 -10.06
C LYS A 196 -25.80 -4.85 -9.58
N HIS A 197 -24.49 -4.89 -9.31
CA HIS A 197 -23.81 -6.04 -8.71
C HIS A 197 -24.04 -6.17 -7.21
N LYS A 198 -24.89 -5.30 -6.59
CA LYS A 198 -25.21 -5.28 -5.15
C LYS A 198 -23.97 -5.13 -4.26
N ILE A 199 -22.94 -4.44 -4.77
CA ILE A 199 -21.69 -4.19 -4.06
C ILE A 199 -21.80 -2.83 -3.38
N ASN A 200 -21.54 -2.79 -2.07
CA ASN A 200 -21.43 -1.54 -1.33
C ASN A 200 -20.05 -0.94 -1.51
N ILE A 201 -20.01 0.38 -1.71
CA ILE A 201 -18.78 1.15 -1.88
C ILE A 201 -18.44 1.79 -0.54
N SER A 202 -17.27 1.46 0.01
CA SER A 202 -16.79 2.02 1.29
C SER A 202 -16.06 3.35 1.10
N GLN A 203 -15.33 3.50 -0.02
CA GLN A 203 -14.57 4.72 -0.30
C GLN A 203 -14.37 4.91 -1.80
N ILE A 204 -14.40 6.16 -2.25
CA ILE A 204 -14.00 6.54 -3.60
C ILE A 204 -12.95 7.66 -3.50
N HIS A 205 -11.83 7.46 -4.17
CA HIS A 205 -10.84 8.50 -4.38
C HIS A 205 -10.61 8.69 -5.88
N ILE A 206 -10.56 9.96 -6.34
CA ILE A 206 -10.37 10.28 -7.76
C ILE A 206 -9.25 11.29 -7.91
N GLY A 207 -8.22 10.92 -8.64
CA GLY A 207 -7.18 11.80 -9.14
C GLY A 207 -7.34 12.07 -10.63
N ARG A 208 -7.01 13.27 -11.09
CA ARG A 208 -7.04 13.63 -12.52
C ARG A 208 -5.85 14.49 -12.90
N ASP A 209 -5.47 14.47 -14.15
CA ASP A 209 -4.41 15.35 -14.68
C ASP A 209 -4.93 16.78 -14.80
N TYR A 210 -6.03 16.94 -15.53
CA TYR A 210 -6.75 18.21 -15.72
C TYR A 210 -8.21 17.92 -16.10
N ARG A 211 -9.06 18.91 -16.04
CA ARG A 211 -10.48 18.79 -16.41
C ARG A 211 -10.62 18.37 -17.88
N GLY A 212 -11.31 17.26 -18.13
CA GLY A 212 -11.50 16.67 -19.46
C GLY A 212 -10.36 15.75 -19.92
N GLY A 213 -9.27 15.64 -19.14
CA GLY A 213 -8.16 14.71 -19.36
C GLY A 213 -8.44 13.31 -18.84
N THR A 214 -7.38 12.58 -18.45
CA THR A 214 -7.51 11.25 -17.85
C THR A 214 -7.68 11.36 -16.34
N ALA A 215 -8.65 10.64 -15.79
CA ALA A 215 -8.83 10.45 -14.36
C ALA A 215 -8.57 9.01 -13.96
N THR A 216 -8.04 8.82 -12.75
CA THR A 216 -7.89 7.52 -12.10
C THR A 216 -8.79 7.49 -10.87
N MET A 217 -9.74 6.54 -10.82
CA MET A 217 -10.62 6.28 -9.69
C MET A 217 -10.13 5.05 -8.96
N CYS A 218 -9.93 5.15 -7.63
CA CYS A 218 -9.82 4.01 -6.72
C CYS A 218 -11.16 3.87 -5.99
N LEU A 219 -11.90 2.82 -6.30
CA LEU A 219 -13.19 2.50 -5.74
C LEU A 219 -13.04 1.30 -4.83
N GLN A 220 -13.02 1.55 -3.51
CA GLN A 220 -12.93 0.49 -2.49
C GLN A 220 -14.32 -0.04 -2.17
N MET A 221 -14.42 -1.35 -2.05
CA MET A 221 -15.68 -2.07 -1.89
C MET A 221 -15.67 -2.88 -0.60
N ASP A 222 -16.85 -3.06 0.00
CA ASP A 222 -17.01 -3.95 1.13
C ASP A 222 -16.95 -5.41 0.68
N GLY A 223 -16.56 -6.29 1.61
CA GLY A 223 -16.48 -7.73 1.40
C GLY A 223 -15.05 -8.26 1.32
N LEU A 224 -14.94 -9.59 1.23
CA LEU A 224 -13.63 -10.26 1.20
C LEU A 224 -13.08 -10.41 -0.23
N SER A 225 -13.95 -10.42 -1.22
CA SER A 225 -13.58 -10.51 -2.64
C SER A 225 -14.72 -10.05 -3.54
N VAL A 226 -14.38 -9.65 -4.75
CA VAL A 226 -15.33 -9.25 -5.79
C VAL A 226 -15.06 -10.07 -7.03
N GLY A 227 -16.13 -10.53 -7.68
CA GLY A 227 -16.05 -11.33 -8.90
C GLY A 227 -15.55 -10.54 -10.13
N PRO A 228 -15.04 -11.23 -11.16
CA PRO A 228 -14.53 -10.60 -12.37
C PRO A 228 -15.62 -9.90 -13.21
N ASP A 229 -16.87 -10.36 -13.13
CA ASP A 229 -18.00 -9.86 -13.92
C ASP A 229 -18.20 -8.34 -13.78
N LEU A 230 -17.92 -7.78 -12.58
CA LEU A 230 -17.97 -6.35 -12.37
C LEU A 230 -17.03 -5.58 -13.30
N LYS A 231 -15.80 -6.08 -13.45
CA LYS A 231 -14.81 -5.48 -14.35
C LYS A 231 -15.30 -5.50 -15.79
N ASP A 232 -15.83 -6.63 -16.23
CA ASP A 232 -16.29 -6.82 -17.61
C ASP A 232 -17.48 -5.91 -17.94
N ASP A 233 -18.39 -5.71 -16.99
CA ASP A 233 -19.53 -4.81 -17.16
C ASP A 233 -19.12 -3.33 -17.17
N ILE A 234 -18.14 -2.93 -16.36
CA ILE A 234 -17.64 -1.56 -16.37
C ILE A 234 -16.84 -1.28 -17.66
N LEU A 235 -16.13 -2.25 -18.20
CA LEU A 235 -15.41 -2.11 -19.49
C LEU A 235 -16.34 -1.82 -20.68
N LYS A 236 -17.64 -2.12 -20.60
CA LYS A 236 -18.63 -1.78 -21.62
C LYS A 236 -19.01 -0.28 -21.62
N ILE A 237 -18.61 0.46 -20.59
CA ILE A 237 -18.86 1.91 -20.52
C ILE A 237 -17.87 2.60 -21.46
N GLU A 238 -18.36 3.46 -22.35
CA GLU A 238 -17.51 4.24 -23.25
C GLU A 238 -16.47 5.08 -22.48
N HIS A 239 -15.30 5.31 -23.06
CA HIS A 239 -14.20 6.10 -22.52
C HIS A 239 -13.61 5.57 -21.20
N ILE A 240 -13.80 4.30 -20.89
CA ILE A 240 -12.98 3.58 -19.92
C ILE A 240 -11.75 3.06 -20.65
N TYR A 241 -10.57 3.40 -20.13
CA TYR A 241 -9.30 3.05 -20.77
C TYR A 241 -8.68 1.80 -20.17
N ASN A 242 -8.76 1.66 -18.86
CA ASN A 242 -8.17 0.53 -18.14
C ASN A 242 -8.93 0.25 -16.85
N ILE A 243 -9.00 -1.02 -16.47
CA ILE A 243 -9.57 -1.45 -15.19
C ILE A 243 -8.71 -2.54 -14.59
N ILE A 244 -8.36 -2.35 -13.31
CA ILE A 244 -7.64 -3.34 -12.52
C ILE A 244 -8.46 -3.61 -11.26
N LEU A 245 -8.79 -4.88 -11.04
CA LEU A 245 -9.42 -5.34 -9.81
C LEU A 245 -8.33 -5.88 -8.88
N ILE A 246 -8.17 -5.23 -7.74
CA ILE A 246 -7.23 -5.61 -6.70
C ILE A 246 -8.02 -6.33 -5.61
N GLN A 247 -7.61 -7.54 -5.29
CA GLN A 247 -8.09 -8.27 -4.11
C GLN A 247 -7.27 -7.85 -2.88
N PRO A 248 -7.78 -8.02 -1.65
CA PRO A 248 -7.04 -7.69 -0.43
C PRO A 248 -5.68 -8.37 -0.35
N VAL A 249 -4.66 -7.66 0.14
CA VAL A 249 -3.26 -8.09 0.21
C VAL A 249 -2.70 -8.12 1.63
#